data_ddd08caaa7448d1fafbe610fce2036cb
#
_entry.id   ddd08caaa7448d1fafbe610fce2036cb
#
_cell.length_a   1.000
_cell.length_b   1.000
_cell.length_c   1.000
_cell.angle_alpha   90.00
_cell.angle_beta   90.00
_cell.angle_gamma   90.00
#
_symmetry.space_group_name_H-M   'P 1'
#
loop_
_entity.id
_entity.type
_entity.pdbx_description
1 polymer ?
#
loop_
_entity_poly.entity_id
_entity_poly.type
_entity_poly.pdbx_seq_one_letter_code
_entity_poly.pdbx_strand_id
1 'polypeptide(L)'
;GKYYEESQFIDYKADVERPLPMIYQSGYLTVKGYNERRRKYLLDFPNEEVRSGFVSILASDYFNSDKTPSSWIDDILDALENGDVEDFLKKMTSLLSSVTYRFQRKQDAFECERYFQYTFYLIMQMIGHYNTLVEKETSEGRIDCVVECPNYVYVMEFKKDGSAQSALEQIRERGYTKPYLADKRKVFSI
;
A
#
# COMPACT_ATOMS: atom_id res chain seq x y z
N GLY A 1 0.64 -4.54 -12.54
CA GLY A 1 -0.53 -4.46 -13.44
C GLY A 1 -1.57 -5.53 -13.14
N LYS A 2 -2.81 -5.27 -13.50
CA LYS A 2 -3.93 -6.21 -13.35
C LYS A 2 -4.60 -6.47 -14.70
N TYR A 3 -5.22 -7.66 -14.83
CA TYR A 3 -5.94 -8.06 -16.02
C TYR A 3 -7.43 -7.68 -15.94
N TYR A 4 -7.93 -7.00 -16.99
CA TYR A 4 -9.30 -6.50 -17.10
C TYR A 4 -9.94 -6.90 -18.42
N GLU A 5 -11.25 -7.04 -18.46
CA GLU A 5 -12.02 -7.14 -19.69
C GLU A 5 -12.18 -5.76 -20.33
N GLU A 6 -12.29 -5.72 -21.65
CA GLU A 6 -12.37 -4.47 -22.42
C GLU A 6 -13.50 -3.56 -21.94
N SER A 7 -14.67 -4.12 -21.66
CA SER A 7 -15.85 -3.39 -21.15
C SER A 7 -15.62 -2.72 -19.80
N GLN A 8 -14.62 -3.14 -19.04
CA GLN A 8 -14.35 -2.60 -17.70
C GLN A 8 -13.60 -1.26 -17.74
N PHE A 9 -12.95 -0.90 -18.86
CA PHE A 9 -12.14 0.31 -18.93
C PHE A 9 -12.38 1.18 -20.18
N ILE A 10 -13.08 0.69 -21.20
CA ILE A 10 -13.38 1.47 -22.42
C ILE A 10 -14.66 2.30 -22.27
N ASP A 11 -15.69 1.75 -21.64
CA ASP A 11 -16.97 2.46 -21.49
C ASP A 11 -16.84 3.58 -20.45
N TYR A 12 -16.67 4.81 -20.95
CA TYR A 12 -16.64 6.00 -20.11
C TYR A 12 -18.03 6.31 -19.57
N LYS A 13 -18.23 5.93 -18.31
CA LYS A 13 -19.22 6.56 -17.45
C LYS A 13 -18.44 7.18 -16.29
N ALA A 14 -18.61 8.49 -16.09
CA ALA A 14 -18.07 9.17 -14.92
C ALA A 14 -18.77 8.60 -13.66
N ASP A 15 -18.23 7.48 -13.17
CA ASP A 15 -18.75 6.76 -12.02
C ASP A 15 -17.64 6.66 -10.98
N VAL A 16 -17.86 7.33 -9.84
CA VAL A 16 -16.91 7.35 -8.72
C VAL A 16 -16.68 5.96 -8.15
N GLU A 17 -17.69 5.07 -8.24
CA GLU A 17 -17.58 3.69 -7.80
C GLU A 17 -16.78 2.82 -8.79
N ARG A 18 -16.64 3.29 -10.04
CA ARG A 18 -15.90 2.58 -11.11
C ARG A 18 -14.92 3.52 -11.80
N PRO A 19 -13.84 3.94 -11.12
CA PRO A 19 -12.93 4.96 -11.63
C PRO A 19 -12.01 4.47 -12.76
N LEU A 20 -11.95 3.16 -13.02
CA LEU A 20 -11.01 2.55 -13.97
C LEU A 20 -11.10 3.14 -15.39
N PRO A 21 -12.30 3.33 -16.00
CA PRO A 21 -12.40 3.93 -17.32
C PRO A 21 -11.87 5.36 -17.35
N MET A 22 -12.15 6.14 -16.32
CA MET A 22 -11.68 7.52 -16.20
C MET A 22 -10.15 7.58 -16.13
N ILE A 23 -9.55 6.73 -15.27
CA ILE A 23 -8.09 6.67 -15.07
C ILE A 23 -7.38 6.22 -16.36
N TYR A 24 -7.97 5.26 -17.08
CA TYR A 24 -7.43 4.78 -18.36
C TYR A 24 -7.51 5.87 -19.44
N GLN A 25 -8.68 6.49 -19.61
CA GLN A 25 -8.88 7.52 -20.65
C GLN A 25 -8.11 8.83 -20.36
N SER A 26 -7.84 9.12 -19.10
CA SER A 26 -6.96 10.23 -18.70
C SER A 26 -5.46 9.94 -18.96
N GLY A 27 -5.13 8.76 -19.48
CA GLY A 27 -3.75 8.40 -19.83
C GLY A 27 -2.88 7.95 -18.67
N TYR A 28 -3.43 7.84 -17.46
CA TYR A 28 -2.68 7.29 -16.32
C TYR A 28 -2.43 5.79 -16.42
N LEU A 29 -3.29 5.06 -17.13
CA LEU A 29 -3.08 3.62 -17.40
C LEU A 29 -2.92 3.39 -18.90
N THR A 30 -2.17 2.35 -19.24
CA THR A 30 -1.97 1.87 -20.61
C THR A 30 -2.06 0.35 -20.70
N VAL A 31 -2.31 -0.15 -21.89
CA VAL A 31 -2.27 -1.59 -22.16
C VAL A 31 -0.82 -2.04 -22.28
N LYS A 32 -0.36 -2.89 -21.36
CA LYS A 32 0.97 -3.50 -21.34
C LYS A 32 1.01 -4.88 -22.00
N GLY A 33 -0.14 -5.52 -22.13
CA GLY A 33 -0.24 -6.84 -22.72
C GLY A 33 -1.68 -7.31 -22.86
N TYR A 34 -1.84 -8.40 -23.62
CA TYR A 34 -3.12 -9.06 -23.82
C TYR A 34 -2.98 -10.56 -23.59
N ASN A 35 -3.89 -11.13 -22.84
CA ASN A 35 -3.98 -12.55 -22.61
C ASN A 35 -5.07 -13.15 -23.53
N GLU A 36 -4.67 -13.75 -24.64
CA GLU A 36 -5.59 -14.31 -25.64
C GLU A 36 -6.50 -15.39 -25.06
N ARG A 37 -5.96 -16.27 -24.20
CA ARG A 37 -6.71 -17.38 -23.60
C ARG A 37 -7.83 -16.91 -22.70
N ARG A 38 -7.62 -15.80 -21.98
CA ARG A 38 -8.60 -15.22 -21.05
C ARG A 38 -9.35 -14.03 -21.65
N ARG A 39 -8.94 -13.55 -22.81
CA ARG A 39 -9.44 -12.35 -23.48
C ARG A 39 -9.40 -11.12 -22.55
N LYS A 40 -8.28 -10.93 -21.85
CA LYS A 40 -8.10 -9.86 -20.88
C LYS A 40 -6.86 -9.04 -21.19
N TYR A 41 -6.97 -7.74 -20.98
CA TYR A 41 -5.90 -6.77 -21.16
C TYR A 41 -5.17 -6.55 -19.82
N LEU A 42 -3.84 -6.57 -19.87
CA LEU A 42 -3.00 -6.15 -18.75
C LEU A 42 -2.91 -4.62 -18.77
N LEU A 43 -3.52 -3.97 -17.81
CA LEU A 43 -3.39 -2.53 -17.62
C LEU A 43 -2.37 -2.22 -16.51
N ASP A 44 -1.53 -1.24 -16.78
CA ASP A 44 -0.56 -0.72 -15.82
C ASP A 44 -0.20 0.73 -16.15
N PHE A 45 0.51 1.41 -15.26
CA PHE A 45 1.06 2.74 -15.53
C PHE A 45 2.06 2.69 -16.70
N PRO A 46 2.11 3.73 -17.55
CA PRO A 46 3.04 3.78 -18.68
C PRO A 46 4.50 3.67 -18.25
N ASN A 47 4.85 4.38 -17.18
CA ASN A 47 6.16 4.42 -16.57
C ASN A 47 6.04 4.81 -15.09
N GLU A 48 7.17 4.82 -14.40
CA GLU A 48 7.25 5.13 -12.98
C GLU A 48 6.94 6.60 -12.68
N GLU A 49 7.28 7.51 -13.57
CA GLU A 49 6.99 8.95 -13.41
C GLU A 49 5.48 9.21 -13.37
N VAL A 50 4.74 8.60 -14.30
CA VAL A 50 3.27 8.72 -14.34
C VAL A 50 2.65 8.07 -13.09
N ARG A 51 3.17 6.93 -12.66
CA ARG A 51 2.74 6.27 -11.44
C ARG A 51 2.96 7.17 -10.22
N SER A 52 4.16 7.67 -10.04
CA SER A 52 4.52 8.53 -8.92
C SER A 52 3.72 9.83 -8.92
N GLY A 53 3.56 10.46 -10.09
CA GLY A 53 2.74 11.66 -10.23
C GLY A 53 1.28 11.44 -9.86
N PHE A 54 0.67 10.33 -10.34
CA PHE A 54 -0.71 9.96 -10.01
C PHE A 54 -0.89 9.71 -8.51
N VAL A 55 0.01 8.94 -7.90
CA VAL A 55 -0.02 8.64 -6.46
C VAL A 55 0.18 9.92 -5.64
N SER A 56 1.07 10.83 -6.07
CA SER A 56 1.29 12.12 -5.40
C SER A 56 0.07 13.02 -5.43
N ILE A 57 -0.66 13.06 -6.55
CA ILE A 57 -1.93 13.81 -6.66
C ILE A 57 -2.96 13.25 -5.68
N LEU A 58 -3.19 11.93 -5.70
CA LEU A 58 -4.11 11.28 -4.77
C LEU A 58 -3.73 11.53 -3.32
N ALA A 59 -2.44 11.47 -3.01
CA ALA A 59 -1.95 11.69 -1.67
C ALA A 59 -2.12 13.15 -1.22
N SER A 60 -1.87 14.14 -2.08
CA SER A 60 -2.05 15.55 -1.73
C SER A 60 -3.51 15.85 -1.37
N ASP A 61 -4.44 15.33 -2.15
CA ASP A 61 -5.87 15.46 -1.87
C ASP A 61 -6.28 14.71 -0.60
N TYR A 62 -5.74 13.50 -0.42
CA TYR A 62 -6.07 12.63 0.70
C TYR A 62 -5.50 13.16 2.03
N PHE A 63 -4.25 13.62 2.03
CA PHE A 63 -3.59 14.15 3.23
C PHE A 63 -3.89 15.63 3.46
N ASN A 64 -4.39 16.34 2.44
CA ASN A 64 -4.68 17.77 2.49
C ASN A 64 -3.56 18.56 3.22
N SER A 65 -2.33 18.26 2.83
CA SER A 65 -1.11 18.78 3.45
C SER A 65 -0.48 19.83 2.55
N ASP A 66 -0.25 21.03 3.09
CA ASP A 66 0.52 22.09 2.42
C ASP A 66 2.02 21.75 2.36
N LYS A 67 2.46 20.68 3.02
CA LYS A 67 3.82 20.16 2.92
C LYS A 67 3.91 19.27 1.69
N THR A 68 4.92 19.52 0.87
CA THR A 68 5.23 18.66 -0.27
C THR A 68 5.39 17.22 0.20
N PRO A 69 4.68 16.26 -0.40
CA PRO A 69 4.72 14.85 0.03
C PRO A 69 6.14 14.27 0.05
N SER A 70 7.07 14.84 -0.73
CA SER A 70 8.43 14.33 -0.88
C SER A 70 9.25 14.28 0.41
N SER A 71 9.19 15.30 1.26
CA SER A 71 10.09 15.36 2.42
C SER A 71 9.84 14.27 3.48
N TRP A 72 8.59 13.95 3.77
CA TRP A 72 8.28 12.92 4.77
C TRP A 72 8.29 11.49 4.18
N ILE A 73 8.13 11.36 2.85
CA ILE A 73 8.33 10.08 2.16
C ILE A 73 9.79 9.67 2.26
N ASP A 74 10.71 10.60 1.94
CA ASP A 74 12.14 10.36 2.03
C ASP A 74 12.56 9.98 3.46
N ASP A 75 12.01 10.67 4.46
CA ASP A 75 12.26 10.36 5.87
C ASP A 75 11.80 8.95 6.28
N ILE A 76 10.64 8.49 5.78
CA ILE A 76 10.14 7.12 6.03
C ILE A 76 10.98 6.10 5.28
N LEU A 77 11.37 6.43 4.06
CA LEU A 77 12.22 5.59 3.23
C LEU A 77 13.58 5.34 3.90
N ASP A 78 14.23 6.41 4.37
CA ASP A 78 15.50 6.33 5.07
C ASP A 78 15.40 5.42 6.31
N ALA A 79 14.33 5.52 7.09
CA ALA A 79 14.13 4.67 8.25
C ALA A 79 14.01 3.17 7.85
N LEU A 80 13.28 2.87 6.77
CA LEU A 80 13.15 1.50 6.24
C LEU A 80 14.48 0.97 5.69
N GLU A 81 15.25 1.79 4.98
CA GLU A 81 16.55 1.40 4.41
C GLU A 81 17.61 1.14 5.46
N ASN A 82 17.54 1.87 6.57
CA ASN A 82 18.46 1.72 7.69
C ASN A 82 18.05 0.62 8.69
N GLY A 83 16.87 0.04 8.54
CA GLY A 83 16.33 -0.95 9.47
C GLY A 83 15.94 -0.35 10.82
N ASP A 84 15.68 0.96 10.87
CA ASP A 84 15.26 1.68 12.06
C ASP A 84 13.74 1.61 12.23
N VAL A 85 13.30 0.50 12.84
CA VAL A 85 11.88 0.23 13.09
C VAL A 85 11.27 1.28 14.03
N GLU A 86 12.01 1.76 15.01
CA GLU A 86 11.51 2.73 15.99
C GLU A 86 11.22 4.08 15.33
N ASP A 87 12.15 4.59 14.53
CA ASP A 87 11.98 5.84 13.79
C ASP A 87 10.88 5.71 12.72
N PHE A 88 10.84 4.59 12.02
CA PHE A 88 9.75 4.26 11.09
C PHE A 88 8.38 4.35 11.76
N LEU A 89 8.19 3.66 12.90
CA LEU A 89 6.91 3.67 13.63
C LEU A 89 6.56 5.05 14.15
N LYS A 90 7.53 5.80 14.64
CA LYS A 90 7.33 7.18 15.11
C LYS A 90 6.86 8.10 13.98
N LYS A 91 7.50 8.03 12.82
CA LYS A 91 7.14 8.82 11.64
C LYS A 91 5.76 8.44 11.12
N MET A 92 5.47 7.13 11.02
CA MET A 92 4.16 6.63 10.63
C MET A 92 3.06 7.07 11.60
N THR A 93 3.29 6.99 12.90
CA THR A 93 2.34 7.44 13.93
C THR A 93 2.05 8.93 13.79
N SER A 94 3.09 9.75 13.61
CA SER A 94 2.94 11.19 13.40
C SER A 94 2.09 11.50 12.17
N LEU A 95 2.36 10.83 11.06
CA LEU A 95 1.65 11.00 9.81
C LEU A 95 0.18 10.57 9.94
N LEU A 96 -0.06 9.36 10.43
CA LEU A 96 -1.42 8.81 10.61
C LEU A 96 -2.24 9.65 11.59
N SER A 97 -1.64 10.18 12.64
CA SER A 97 -2.32 11.06 13.61
C SER A 97 -2.81 12.37 12.96
N SER A 98 -2.08 12.89 11.99
CA SER A 98 -2.49 14.11 11.28
C SER A 98 -3.69 13.89 10.35
N VAL A 99 -3.81 12.67 9.82
CA VAL A 99 -4.85 12.28 8.87
C VAL A 99 -6.15 11.87 9.56
N THR A 100 -6.04 11.15 10.67
CA THR A 100 -7.18 10.49 11.35
C THR A 100 -8.19 11.46 11.92
N TYR A 101 -7.79 12.67 12.32
CA TYR A 101 -8.67 13.64 12.96
C TYR A 101 -9.88 14.08 12.10
N ARG A 102 -9.72 14.09 10.77
CA ARG A 102 -10.81 14.50 9.86
C ARG A 102 -11.85 13.40 9.62
N PHE A 103 -11.47 12.14 9.78
CA PHE A 103 -12.32 10.99 9.50
C PHE A 103 -13.02 10.41 10.73
N GLN A 104 -12.48 10.63 11.94
CA GLN A 104 -13.14 10.24 13.20
C GLN A 104 -14.55 10.84 13.39
N ARG A 105 -14.88 11.89 12.64
CA ARG A 105 -16.17 12.57 12.77
C ARG A 105 -17.36 11.86 12.11
N LYS A 106 -17.16 10.80 11.35
CA LYS A 106 -18.23 10.30 10.46
C LYS A 106 -18.53 8.80 10.48
N GLN A 107 -17.76 7.90 11.11
CA GLN A 107 -17.95 6.49 10.76
C GLN A 107 -17.66 5.44 11.83
N ASP A 108 -18.27 4.23 11.60
CA ASP A 108 -18.15 3.00 12.37
C ASP A 108 -16.71 2.46 12.47
N ALA A 109 -16.48 1.66 13.49
CA ALA A 109 -15.19 1.07 13.81
C ALA A 109 -14.52 0.32 12.64
N PHE A 110 -15.31 -0.38 11.81
CA PHE A 110 -14.84 -1.15 10.66
C PHE A 110 -14.30 -0.27 9.52
N GLU A 111 -14.92 0.87 9.25
CA GLU A 111 -14.46 1.81 8.24
C GLU A 111 -13.13 2.48 8.64
N CYS A 112 -12.91 2.67 9.93
CA CYS A 112 -11.67 3.22 10.47
C CYS A 112 -10.46 2.30 10.22
N GLU A 113 -10.60 0.98 10.43
CA GLU A 113 -9.53 0.01 10.18
C GLU A 113 -9.15 -0.04 8.70
N ARG A 114 -10.14 -0.15 7.82
CA ARG A 114 -9.92 -0.12 6.37
C ARG A 114 -9.24 1.18 5.93
N TYR A 115 -9.62 2.30 6.55
CA TYR A 115 -9.01 3.59 6.28
C TYR A 115 -7.51 3.60 6.62
N PHE A 116 -7.13 3.06 7.78
CA PHE A 116 -5.73 2.91 8.15
C PHE A 116 -4.95 2.03 7.17
N GLN A 117 -5.52 0.90 6.79
CA GLN A 117 -4.92 0.00 5.81
C GLN A 117 -4.73 0.69 4.46
N TYR A 118 -5.74 1.41 3.97
CA TYR A 118 -5.63 2.16 2.71
C TYR A 118 -4.61 3.29 2.79
N THR A 119 -4.60 4.05 3.88
CA THR A 119 -3.64 5.13 4.09
C THR A 119 -2.22 4.59 4.09
N PHE A 120 -1.99 3.54 4.86
CA PHE A 120 -0.69 2.86 4.91
C PHE A 120 -0.29 2.34 3.52
N TYR A 121 -1.21 1.69 2.81
CA TYR A 121 -0.97 1.22 1.46
C TYR A 121 -0.60 2.34 0.49
N LEU A 122 -1.31 3.47 0.52
CA LEU A 122 -0.99 4.62 -0.30
C LEU A 122 0.42 5.15 -0.01
N ILE A 123 0.79 5.28 1.27
CA ILE A 123 2.13 5.69 1.69
C ILE A 123 3.18 4.75 1.11
N MET A 124 2.98 3.44 1.26
CA MET A 124 3.90 2.45 0.73
C MET A 124 3.99 2.47 -0.79
N GLN A 125 2.90 2.75 -1.50
CA GLN A 125 2.91 2.92 -2.96
C GLN A 125 3.63 4.21 -3.39
N MET A 126 3.59 5.26 -2.58
CA MET A 126 4.34 6.50 -2.85
C MET A 126 5.84 6.32 -2.66
N ILE A 127 6.24 5.52 -1.70
CA ILE A 127 7.65 5.12 -1.50
C ILE A 127 8.20 4.41 -2.76
N GLY A 128 7.37 3.73 -3.53
CA GLY A 128 7.56 3.36 -4.93
C GLY A 128 8.72 2.44 -5.29
N HIS A 129 9.77 2.42 -4.49
CA HIS A 129 11.01 1.71 -4.80
C HIS A 129 11.06 0.28 -4.28
N TYR A 130 10.09 -0.13 -3.47
CA TYR A 130 10.10 -1.44 -2.82
C TYR A 130 8.89 -2.29 -3.17
N ASN A 131 9.12 -3.60 -3.19
CA ASN A 131 8.06 -4.57 -3.36
C ASN A 131 7.16 -4.57 -2.13
N THR A 132 6.05 -3.85 -2.21
CA THR A 132 5.05 -3.80 -1.14
C THR A 132 3.90 -4.73 -1.49
N LEU A 133 3.77 -5.80 -0.72
CA LEU A 133 2.74 -6.81 -0.86
C LEU A 133 1.69 -6.59 0.24
N VAL A 134 0.51 -6.17 -0.14
CA VAL A 134 -0.63 -6.00 0.76
C VAL A 134 -1.54 -7.22 0.63
N GLU A 135 -2.11 -7.67 1.75
CA GLU A 135 -2.95 -8.86 1.82
C GLU A 135 -2.28 -10.10 1.18
N LYS A 136 -1.00 -10.30 1.50
CA LYS A 136 -0.23 -11.45 0.97
C LYS A 136 -0.78 -12.75 1.52
N GLU A 137 -1.33 -13.58 0.64
CA GLU A 137 -1.76 -14.92 0.99
C GLU A 137 -0.56 -15.86 1.21
N THR A 138 -0.64 -16.66 2.26
CA THR A 138 0.32 -17.72 2.60
C THR A 138 -0.44 -19.02 2.88
N SER A 139 0.27 -20.14 3.03
CA SER A 139 -0.35 -21.41 3.42
C SER A 139 -1.00 -21.38 4.82
N GLU A 140 -0.60 -20.46 5.66
CA GLU A 140 -1.01 -20.35 7.06
C GLU A 140 -2.02 -19.20 7.30
N GLY A 141 -2.29 -18.40 6.29
CA GLY A 141 -3.22 -17.29 6.37
C GLY A 141 -2.82 -16.10 5.50
N ARG A 142 -3.36 -14.95 5.80
CA ARG A 142 -3.12 -13.71 5.07
C ARG A 142 -2.37 -12.71 5.94
N ILE A 143 -1.24 -12.25 5.44
CA ILE A 143 -0.41 -11.20 6.05
C ILE A 143 -0.96 -9.85 5.59
N ASP A 144 -1.16 -8.91 6.50
CA ASP A 144 -1.72 -7.60 6.15
C ASP A 144 -0.79 -6.81 5.23
N CYS A 145 0.50 -6.76 5.55
CA CYS A 145 1.48 -6.11 4.68
C CYS A 145 2.88 -6.72 4.79
N VAL A 146 3.58 -6.79 3.66
CA VAL A 146 5.01 -7.09 3.62
C VAL A 146 5.71 -6.02 2.78
N VAL A 147 6.79 -5.44 3.31
CA VAL A 147 7.67 -4.52 2.60
C VAL A 147 9.04 -5.18 2.45
N GLU A 148 9.49 -5.32 1.21
CA GLU A 148 10.78 -5.93 0.88
C GLU A 148 11.77 -4.86 0.42
N CYS A 149 12.73 -4.51 1.29
CA CYS A 149 13.84 -3.62 1.00
C CYS A 149 15.10 -4.42 0.59
N PRO A 150 16.15 -3.78 0.07
CA PRO A 150 17.38 -4.48 -0.32
C PRO A 150 18.04 -5.29 0.82
N ASN A 151 18.01 -4.78 2.05
CA ASN A 151 18.67 -5.40 3.20
C ASN A 151 17.72 -5.91 4.26
N TYR A 152 16.43 -5.60 4.13
CA TYR A 152 15.41 -5.85 5.17
C TYR A 152 14.11 -6.35 4.58
N VAL A 153 13.38 -7.15 5.35
CA VAL A 153 12.01 -7.54 5.08
C VAL A 153 11.17 -7.17 6.30
N TYR A 154 10.08 -6.46 6.09
CA TYR A 154 9.15 -6.07 7.14
C TYR A 154 7.84 -6.82 6.97
N VAL A 155 7.50 -7.65 7.95
CA VAL A 155 6.23 -8.38 8.03
C VAL A 155 5.35 -7.68 9.05
N MET A 156 4.24 -7.11 8.60
CA MET A 156 3.40 -6.22 9.40
C MET A 156 1.99 -6.76 9.56
N GLU A 157 1.47 -6.65 10.77
CA GLU A 157 0.10 -7.00 11.14
C GLU A 157 -0.56 -5.80 11.82
N PHE A 158 -1.75 -5.42 11.36
CA PHE A 158 -2.48 -4.27 11.89
C PHE A 158 -3.56 -4.72 12.87
N LYS A 159 -3.63 -4.08 14.04
CA LYS A 159 -4.68 -4.28 15.02
C LYS A 159 -5.30 -2.95 15.42
N LYS A 160 -6.61 -2.84 15.25
CA LYS A 160 -7.35 -1.66 15.68
C LYS A 160 -7.59 -1.64 17.19
N ASP A 161 -8.18 -2.72 17.68
CA ASP A 161 -8.61 -2.84 19.09
C ASP A 161 -7.73 -3.83 19.88
N GLY A 162 -6.58 -4.21 19.29
CA GLY A 162 -5.60 -5.12 19.88
C GLY A 162 -4.37 -4.41 20.40
N SER A 163 -3.54 -5.15 21.12
CA SER A 163 -2.21 -4.69 21.51
C SER A 163 -1.17 -4.98 20.41
N ALA A 164 -0.07 -4.22 20.37
CA ALA A 164 1.08 -4.57 19.56
C ALA A 164 1.59 -5.99 19.83
N GLN A 165 1.49 -6.43 21.10
CA GLN A 165 1.85 -7.78 21.51
C GLN A 165 0.98 -8.84 20.82
N SER A 166 -0.34 -8.61 20.70
CA SER A 166 -1.23 -9.56 20.02
C SER A 166 -0.97 -9.63 18.51
N ALA A 167 -0.54 -8.54 17.87
CA ALA A 167 -0.12 -8.55 16.47
C ALA A 167 1.16 -9.39 16.27
N LEU A 168 2.17 -9.19 17.12
CA LEU A 168 3.41 -9.96 17.09
C LEU A 168 3.18 -11.45 17.37
N GLU A 169 2.28 -11.78 18.30
CA GLU A 169 1.87 -13.17 18.59
C GLU A 169 1.22 -13.79 17.36
N GLN A 170 0.32 -13.09 16.67
CA GLN A 170 -0.31 -13.58 15.45
C GLN A 170 0.73 -13.85 14.35
N ILE A 171 1.68 -12.94 14.12
CA ILE A 171 2.78 -13.14 13.14
C ILE A 171 3.54 -14.44 13.47
N ARG A 172 3.83 -14.67 14.75
CA ARG A 172 4.58 -15.84 15.22
C ARG A 172 3.76 -17.14 15.09
N GLU A 173 2.54 -17.16 15.60
CA GLU A 173 1.66 -18.32 15.58
C GLU A 173 1.30 -18.75 14.16
N ARG A 174 1.00 -17.79 13.29
CA ARG A 174 0.71 -18.03 11.88
C ARG A 174 1.96 -18.27 11.04
N GLY A 175 3.15 -18.10 11.62
CA GLY A 175 4.40 -18.31 10.91
C GLY A 175 4.60 -17.43 9.69
N TYR A 176 4.12 -16.20 9.72
CA TYR A 176 4.16 -15.26 8.59
C TYR A 176 5.59 -14.93 8.12
N THR A 177 6.60 -15.15 8.95
CA THR A 177 8.01 -15.01 8.59
C THR A 177 8.61 -16.27 7.95
N LYS A 178 7.92 -17.42 7.95
CA LYS A 178 8.43 -18.68 7.38
C LYS A 178 8.89 -18.58 5.93
N PRO A 179 8.18 -17.84 5.02
CA PRO A 179 8.64 -17.69 3.64
C PRO A 179 10.02 -17.04 3.51
N TYR A 180 10.48 -16.34 4.54
CA TYR A 180 11.73 -15.58 4.57
C TYR A 180 12.86 -16.26 5.37
N LEU A 181 12.67 -17.51 5.84
CA LEU A 181 13.70 -18.24 6.62
C LEU A 181 15.02 -18.48 5.84
N ALA A 182 14.91 -18.61 4.53
CA ALA A 182 16.07 -18.76 3.65
C ALA A 182 16.57 -17.42 3.08
N ASP A 183 15.93 -16.31 3.39
CA ASP A 183 16.30 -14.98 2.95
C ASP A 183 17.56 -14.52 3.73
N LYS A 184 18.49 -13.89 3.03
CA LYS A 184 19.71 -13.34 3.66
C LYS A 184 19.45 -12.00 4.35
N ARG A 185 18.33 -11.37 4.03
CA ARG A 185 17.94 -10.09 4.61
C ARG A 185 17.46 -10.29 6.05
N LYS A 186 17.63 -9.26 6.86
CA LYS A 186 17.07 -9.27 8.20
C LYS A 186 15.54 -9.07 8.14
N VAL A 187 14.80 -9.95 8.81
CA VAL A 187 13.34 -9.92 8.85
C VAL A 187 12.86 -9.28 10.15
N PHE A 188 12.02 -8.27 10.02
CA PHE A 188 11.35 -7.62 11.15
C PHE A 188 9.87 -7.99 11.18
N SER A 189 9.34 -8.20 12.39
CA SER A 189 7.91 -8.33 12.67
C SER A 189 7.42 -7.05 13.34
N ILE A 190 6.36 -6.44 12.81
CA ILE A 190 5.80 -5.16 13.26
C ILE A 190 4.30 -5.28 13.47
#